data_cf0181519c825c4e38009c3ab1e5868f
#
_entry.id   cf0181519c825c4e38009c3ab1e5868f
#
_cell.length_a   1.000
_cell.length_b   1.000
_cell.length_c   1.000
_cell.angle_alpha   90.00
_cell.angle_beta   90.00
_cell.angle_gamma   90.00
#
_symmetry.space_group_name_H-M   'P 1'
#
loop_
_entity.id
_entity.type
_entity.pdbx_description
1 polymer ?
#
loop_
_entity_poly.entity_id
_entity_poly.type
_entity_poly.pdbx_seq_one_letter_code
_entity_poly.pdbx_strand_id
1 'polypeptide(L)'
;MNPGFRNVLSASQADRRDLFVGAGNRLGTAEQNVEKDFWVSWTLDALFNSPVTEGPRLLFKGGTSLSKGYGLIERFSEDIDITVFREEIGQPASVEELEALSGKKRTARLESIRAACQEYINGTLLTQITAQLAETLSATGIPPEGRLEPDPNDQDHQSLLLWYPTVTAPGNDYIRRAIKIESGAKSALDPHSPNIVKPYVDDDLPELDLSVPNVTTVDPSRTFWDKVVILHGLRRWWDHRNELKGGGQRVSRHYYDVYRLLAAEAGQLAVENRDMARDCVRHAQMFFNRPAFDLSEAVPGSFTLAPHDGMVADLRRDYEAMSGMIFGEIPQIDNVLAAVATLEERLNATTNQEA
;
A
#
# COMPACT_ATOMS: atom_id res chain seq x y z
N MET A 1 19.47 -3.69 12.28
CA MET A 1 18.26 -3.42 13.09
C MET A 1 18.46 -2.15 13.91
N ASN A 2 17.52 -1.24 13.86
CA ASN A 2 17.49 -0.03 14.68
C ASN A 2 17.57 -0.39 16.17
N PRO A 3 18.44 0.26 16.98
CA PRO A 3 18.60 0.02 18.42
C PRO A 3 17.31 0.17 19.23
N GLY A 4 16.41 1.08 18.85
CA GLY A 4 15.12 1.27 19.50
C GLY A 4 14.24 0.02 19.41
N PHE A 5 14.14 -0.58 18.23
CA PHE A 5 13.41 -1.87 18.06
C PHE A 5 14.03 -2.96 18.93
N ARG A 6 15.36 -3.05 19.00
CA ARG A 6 16.03 -4.01 19.87
C ARG A 6 15.66 -3.81 21.34
N ASN A 7 15.63 -2.57 21.83
CA ASN A 7 15.25 -2.28 23.20
C ASN A 7 13.82 -2.76 23.51
N VAL A 8 12.86 -2.41 22.66
CA VAL A 8 11.47 -2.86 22.83
C VAL A 8 11.36 -4.38 22.81
N LEU A 9 12.00 -5.05 21.85
CA LEU A 9 11.94 -6.49 21.71
C LEU A 9 12.64 -7.24 22.85
N SER A 10 13.66 -6.64 23.49
CA SER A 10 14.35 -7.21 24.65
C SER A 10 13.59 -7.09 25.96
N ALA A 11 12.52 -6.28 26.01
CA ALA A 11 11.63 -6.18 27.17
C ALA A 11 10.84 -7.48 27.37
N SER A 12 10.31 -7.68 28.58
CA SER A 12 9.49 -8.86 28.89
C SER A 12 8.23 -8.92 28.03
N GLN A 13 7.63 -10.10 27.87
CA GLN A 13 6.36 -10.23 27.15
C GLN A 13 5.26 -9.36 27.78
N ALA A 14 5.25 -9.23 29.11
CA ALA A 14 4.27 -8.42 29.84
C ALA A 14 4.48 -6.91 29.51
N ASP A 15 5.72 -6.41 29.58
CA ASP A 15 6.01 -5.01 29.29
C ASP A 15 5.67 -4.65 27.83
N ARG A 16 5.99 -5.52 26.89
CA ARG A 16 5.64 -5.31 25.45
C ARG A 16 4.12 -5.27 25.27
N ARG A 17 3.40 -6.19 25.93
CA ARG A 17 1.95 -6.22 25.87
C ARG A 17 1.36 -4.94 26.44
N ASP A 18 1.83 -4.51 27.63
CA ASP A 18 1.34 -3.31 28.30
C ASP A 18 1.61 -2.05 27.45
N LEU A 19 2.74 -1.98 26.76
CA LEU A 19 3.04 -0.93 25.78
C LEU A 19 1.99 -0.90 24.66
N PHE A 20 1.70 -2.04 24.02
CA PHE A 20 0.73 -2.11 22.92
C PHE A 20 -0.71 -1.83 23.38
N VAL A 21 -1.08 -2.27 24.57
CA VAL A 21 -2.37 -1.94 25.21
C VAL A 21 -2.46 -0.43 25.49
N GLY A 22 -1.43 0.16 26.08
CA GLY A 22 -1.38 1.59 26.38
C GLY A 22 -1.54 2.45 25.13
N ALA A 23 -0.74 2.19 24.10
CA ALA A 23 -0.83 2.90 22.83
C ALA A 23 -2.19 2.65 22.13
N GLY A 24 -2.74 1.42 22.20
CA GLY A 24 -4.07 1.11 21.68
C GLY A 24 -5.17 1.94 22.34
N ASN A 25 -5.13 2.07 23.67
CA ASN A 25 -6.07 2.91 24.42
C ASN A 25 -5.94 4.41 24.05
N ARG A 26 -4.72 4.90 23.88
CA ARG A 26 -4.46 6.29 23.45
C ARG A 26 -5.02 6.57 22.05
N LEU A 27 -4.87 5.63 21.14
CA LEU A 27 -5.29 5.76 19.73
C LEU A 27 -6.75 5.34 19.47
N GLY A 28 -7.42 4.75 20.46
CA GLY A 28 -8.78 4.23 20.30
C GLY A 28 -8.85 3.03 19.35
N THR A 29 -7.79 2.18 19.32
CA THR A 29 -7.71 0.99 18.46
C THR A 29 -7.31 -0.26 19.23
N ALA A 30 -7.50 -1.44 18.65
CA ALA A 30 -7.11 -2.69 19.28
C ALA A 30 -5.58 -2.79 19.43
N GLU A 31 -5.10 -3.34 20.56
CA GLU A 31 -3.69 -3.60 20.82
C GLU A 31 -3.00 -4.42 19.72
N GLN A 32 -3.75 -5.33 19.10
CA GLN A 32 -3.28 -6.11 17.96
C GLN A 32 -2.87 -5.25 16.75
N ASN A 33 -3.57 -4.13 16.51
CA ASN A 33 -3.23 -3.21 15.43
C ASN A 33 -1.92 -2.48 15.73
N VAL A 34 -1.70 -2.12 16.98
CA VAL A 34 -0.47 -1.44 17.44
C VAL A 34 0.73 -2.39 17.37
N GLU A 35 0.56 -3.64 17.84
CA GLU A 35 1.61 -4.67 17.71
C GLU A 35 1.96 -4.92 16.25
N LYS A 36 0.96 -5.06 15.38
CA LYS A 36 1.20 -5.26 13.96
C LYS A 36 1.89 -4.07 13.33
N ASP A 37 1.52 -2.84 13.68
CA ASP A 37 2.16 -1.62 13.23
C ASP A 37 3.64 -1.54 13.63
N PHE A 38 3.97 -1.96 14.85
CA PHE A 38 5.36 -2.08 15.29
C PHE A 38 6.15 -3.02 14.38
N TRP A 39 5.61 -4.19 14.08
CA TRP A 39 6.25 -5.15 13.19
C TRP A 39 6.27 -4.72 11.72
N VAL A 40 5.29 -3.93 11.25
CA VAL A 40 5.33 -3.25 9.94
C VAL A 40 6.54 -2.31 9.89
N SER A 41 6.76 -1.50 10.92
CA SER A 41 7.88 -0.57 10.98
C SER A 41 9.22 -1.31 11.08
N TRP A 42 9.31 -2.39 11.87
CA TRP A 42 10.48 -3.28 11.89
C TRP A 42 10.76 -3.87 10.52
N THR A 43 9.72 -4.31 9.80
CA THR A 43 9.87 -4.89 8.46
C THR A 43 10.37 -3.85 7.46
N LEU A 44 9.90 -2.60 7.55
CA LEU A 44 10.41 -1.50 6.74
C LEU A 44 11.88 -1.19 7.05
N ASP A 45 12.30 -1.22 8.33
CA ASP A 45 13.72 -1.10 8.70
C ASP A 45 14.54 -2.24 8.06
N ALA A 46 14.03 -3.46 8.11
CA ALA A 46 14.68 -4.61 7.52
C ALA A 46 14.78 -4.52 5.98
N LEU A 47 13.77 -3.99 5.31
CA LEU A 47 13.73 -3.83 3.85
C LEU A 47 14.63 -2.69 3.34
N PHE A 48 14.71 -1.57 4.07
CA PHE A 48 15.32 -0.34 3.57
C PHE A 48 16.66 0.03 4.23
N ASN A 49 16.96 -0.48 5.43
CA ASN A 49 18.15 -0.09 6.20
C ASN A 49 19.04 -1.27 6.60
N SER A 50 18.82 -2.45 6.04
CA SER A 50 19.69 -3.59 6.35
C SER A 50 21.10 -3.40 5.80
N PRO A 51 22.15 -3.76 6.55
CA PRO A 51 23.53 -3.75 6.07
C PRO A 51 23.83 -4.83 5.00
N VAL A 52 22.92 -5.78 4.78
CA VAL A 52 23.08 -6.92 3.84
C VAL A 52 22.40 -6.61 2.49
N THR A 53 22.21 -5.36 2.12
CA THR A 53 21.54 -4.98 0.89
C THR A 53 22.46 -5.11 -0.34
N GLU A 54 22.83 -6.33 -0.70
CA GLU A 54 23.11 -6.64 -2.09
C GLU A 54 21.79 -6.98 -2.78
N GLY A 55 21.23 -6.04 -3.47
CA GLY A 55 19.95 -6.24 -4.17
C GLY A 55 19.43 -4.97 -4.82
N PRO A 56 18.40 -5.06 -5.65
CA PRO A 56 17.76 -3.92 -6.27
C PRO A 56 17.13 -3.02 -5.21
N ARG A 57 17.10 -1.71 -5.48
CA ARG A 57 16.35 -0.76 -4.67
C ARG A 57 14.86 -1.13 -4.65
N LEU A 58 14.23 -0.78 -3.55
CA LEU A 58 12.80 -0.94 -3.32
C LEU A 58 12.12 0.42 -3.22
N LEU A 59 10.87 0.49 -3.66
CA LEU A 59 10.02 1.66 -3.56
C LEU A 59 8.80 1.32 -2.71
N PHE A 60 8.62 1.98 -1.59
CA PHE A 60 7.46 1.86 -0.73
C PHE A 60 6.28 2.65 -1.29
N LYS A 61 5.10 2.07 -1.34
CA LYS A 61 3.92 2.67 -1.95
C LYS A 61 2.61 2.26 -1.26
N GLY A 62 1.49 2.58 -1.87
CA GLY A 62 0.17 2.13 -1.45
C GLY A 62 -0.42 2.88 -0.24
N GLY A 63 -1.41 2.28 0.39
CA GLY A 63 -2.10 2.88 1.54
C GLY A 63 -1.18 3.05 2.74
N THR A 64 -0.30 2.08 2.99
CA THR A 64 0.62 2.12 4.13
C THR A 64 1.64 3.25 3.99
N SER A 65 2.10 3.56 2.77
CA SER A 65 2.97 4.72 2.54
C SER A 65 2.25 6.06 2.80
N LEU A 66 0.97 6.17 2.43
CA LEU A 66 0.17 7.37 2.74
C LEU A 66 -0.05 7.56 4.23
N SER A 67 -0.29 6.47 4.97
CA SER A 67 -0.49 6.52 6.43
C SER A 67 0.82 6.76 7.17
N LYS A 68 1.83 5.93 6.94
CA LYS A 68 3.08 5.90 7.72
C LYS A 68 4.13 6.89 7.25
N GLY A 69 4.25 7.10 5.94
CA GLY A 69 5.24 7.99 5.36
C GLY A 69 4.80 9.45 5.35
N TYR A 70 3.51 9.71 5.16
CA TYR A 70 3.00 11.05 4.94
C TYR A 70 1.92 11.51 5.91
N GLY A 71 1.33 10.61 6.72
CA GLY A 71 0.24 10.96 7.65
C GLY A 71 -1.04 11.48 6.96
N LEU A 72 -1.26 11.10 5.68
CA LEU A 72 -2.34 11.64 4.86
C LEU A 72 -3.66 10.88 4.99
N ILE A 73 -3.62 9.67 5.54
CA ILE A 73 -4.82 8.87 5.82
C ILE A 73 -4.80 8.40 7.27
N GLU A 74 -5.95 8.44 7.91
CA GLU A 74 -6.14 8.08 9.33
C GLU A 74 -6.79 6.71 9.45
N ARG A 75 -6.29 5.73 8.72
CA ARG A 75 -6.69 4.35 8.88
C ARG A 75 -5.48 3.45 9.05
N PHE A 76 -5.64 2.41 9.84
CA PHE A 76 -4.68 1.34 9.91
C PHE A 76 -4.48 0.72 8.52
N SER A 77 -3.25 0.60 8.10
CA SER A 77 -2.88 -0.07 6.87
C SER A 77 -1.81 -1.10 7.18
N GLU A 78 -2.14 -2.35 6.93
CA GLU A 78 -1.44 -3.51 7.49
C GLU A 78 -0.47 -4.19 6.52
N ASP A 79 -0.65 -3.95 5.22
CA ASP A 79 0.13 -4.55 4.16
C ASP A 79 1.27 -3.61 3.76
N ILE A 80 2.42 -4.14 3.42
CA ILE A 80 3.56 -3.39 2.88
C ILE A 80 3.58 -3.60 1.37
N ASP A 81 3.23 -2.55 0.62
CA ASP A 81 3.31 -2.55 -0.83
C ASP A 81 4.70 -2.06 -1.27
N ILE A 82 5.49 -2.88 -1.95
CA ILE A 82 6.78 -2.49 -2.51
C ILE A 82 6.86 -2.71 -4.01
N THR A 83 7.66 -1.89 -4.67
CA THR A 83 8.03 -2.08 -6.07
C THR A 83 9.54 -2.23 -6.17
N VAL A 84 9.98 -3.30 -6.81
CA VAL A 84 11.39 -3.52 -7.12
C VAL A 84 11.77 -2.64 -8.32
N PHE A 85 12.89 -1.94 -8.25
CA PHE A 85 13.43 -1.18 -9.39
C PHE A 85 13.80 -2.16 -10.50
N ARG A 86 12.95 -2.24 -11.54
CA ARG A 86 13.04 -3.24 -12.60
C ARG A 86 14.32 -3.18 -13.42
N GLU A 87 14.93 -2.00 -13.53
CA GLU A 87 16.22 -1.81 -14.18
C GLU A 87 17.33 -2.60 -13.46
N GLU A 88 17.25 -2.68 -12.14
CA GLU A 88 18.25 -3.31 -11.27
C GLU A 88 18.09 -4.83 -11.18
N ILE A 89 16.98 -5.39 -11.68
CA ILE A 89 16.80 -6.83 -11.92
C ILE A 89 16.95 -7.19 -13.41
N GLY A 90 17.64 -6.35 -14.19
CA GLY A 90 17.91 -6.58 -15.59
C GLY A 90 16.69 -6.49 -16.52
N GLN A 91 15.63 -5.81 -16.10
CA GLN A 91 14.38 -5.69 -16.84
C GLN A 91 13.96 -4.22 -17.08
N PRO A 92 14.85 -3.35 -17.65
CA PRO A 92 14.47 -1.98 -17.95
C PRO A 92 13.28 -1.96 -18.92
N ALA A 93 12.26 -1.14 -18.62
CA ALA A 93 11.11 -0.98 -19.49
C ALA A 93 10.46 0.38 -19.24
N SER A 94 10.44 1.24 -20.25
CA SER A 94 9.68 2.48 -20.25
C SER A 94 8.28 2.28 -20.87
N VAL A 95 7.39 3.24 -20.66
CA VAL A 95 6.06 3.25 -21.29
C VAL A 95 6.20 3.35 -22.80
N GLU A 96 7.12 4.21 -23.29
CA GLU A 96 7.41 4.42 -24.71
C GLU A 96 7.87 3.13 -25.41
N GLU A 97 8.78 2.40 -24.76
CA GLU A 97 9.26 1.11 -25.28
C GLU A 97 8.12 0.10 -25.39
N LEU A 98 7.24 0.03 -24.37
CA LEU A 98 6.10 -0.90 -24.37
C LEU A 98 5.03 -0.50 -25.40
N GLU A 99 4.80 0.79 -25.62
CA GLU A 99 3.90 1.28 -26.67
C GLU A 99 4.35 0.90 -28.06
N ALA A 100 5.67 0.93 -28.32
CA ALA A 100 6.26 0.54 -29.60
C ALA A 100 6.15 -0.97 -29.89
N LEU A 101 5.84 -1.79 -28.88
CA LEU A 101 5.72 -3.23 -29.06
C LEU A 101 4.32 -3.65 -29.55
N SER A 102 4.28 -4.70 -30.38
CA SER A 102 3.01 -5.39 -30.64
C SER A 102 2.45 -6.02 -29.36
N GLY A 103 1.14 -6.21 -29.29
CA GLY A 103 0.49 -6.79 -28.11
C GLY A 103 1.14 -8.08 -27.60
N LYS A 104 1.50 -9.01 -28.50
CA LYS A 104 2.19 -10.27 -28.15
C LYS A 104 3.57 -10.01 -27.53
N LYS A 105 4.36 -9.10 -28.11
CA LYS A 105 5.69 -8.77 -27.60
C LYS A 105 5.61 -8.04 -26.27
N ARG A 106 4.63 -7.14 -26.10
CA ARG A 106 4.35 -6.44 -24.84
C ARG A 106 4.00 -7.43 -23.73
N THR A 107 3.08 -8.37 -23.98
CA THR A 107 2.74 -9.42 -23.02
C THR A 107 3.97 -10.22 -22.59
N ALA A 108 4.78 -10.68 -23.54
CA ALA A 108 6.01 -11.41 -23.24
C ALA A 108 7.00 -10.57 -22.42
N ARG A 109 7.11 -9.24 -22.68
CA ARG A 109 7.96 -8.33 -21.91
C ARG A 109 7.48 -8.17 -20.46
N LEU A 110 6.16 -8.01 -20.27
CA LEU A 110 5.56 -7.91 -18.94
C LEU A 110 5.72 -9.22 -18.13
N GLU A 111 5.65 -10.37 -18.80
CA GLU A 111 5.92 -11.67 -18.19
C GLU A 111 7.39 -11.81 -17.77
N SER A 112 8.35 -11.34 -18.58
CA SER A 112 9.78 -11.35 -18.22
C SER A 112 10.05 -10.49 -16.97
N ILE A 113 9.42 -9.30 -16.88
CA ILE A 113 9.52 -8.43 -15.71
C ILE A 113 8.95 -9.15 -14.46
N ARG A 114 7.79 -9.80 -14.61
CA ARG A 114 7.17 -10.56 -13.52
C ARG A 114 8.08 -11.71 -13.07
N ALA A 115 8.59 -12.51 -13.99
CA ALA A 115 9.44 -13.65 -13.67
C ALA A 115 10.72 -13.25 -12.93
N ALA A 116 11.41 -12.19 -13.39
CA ALA A 116 12.60 -11.68 -12.70
C ALA A 116 12.29 -11.15 -11.30
N CYS A 117 11.14 -10.48 -11.12
CA CYS A 117 10.68 -10.04 -9.81
C CYS A 117 10.38 -11.24 -8.89
N GLN A 118 9.69 -12.28 -9.38
CA GLN A 118 9.42 -13.50 -8.62
C GLN A 118 10.71 -14.18 -8.16
N GLU A 119 11.70 -14.29 -9.03
CA GLU A 119 13.01 -14.86 -8.71
C GLU A 119 13.70 -14.09 -7.58
N TYR A 120 13.72 -12.76 -7.65
CA TYR A 120 14.29 -11.92 -6.59
C TYR A 120 13.53 -12.06 -5.26
N ILE A 121 12.19 -11.97 -5.29
CA ILE A 121 11.36 -12.01 -4.08
C ILE A 121 11.46 -13.36 -3.37
N ASN A 122 11.34 -14.47 -4.11
CA ASN A 122 11.33 -15.82 -3.53
C ASN A 122 12.75 -16.38 -3.30
N GLY A 123 13.76 -15.74 -3.83
CA GLY A 123 15.18 -16.10 -3.62
C GLY A 123 15.87 -15.18 -2.61
N THR A 124 16.43 -14.10 -3.13
CA THR A 124 17.30 -13.20 -2.35
C THR A 124 16.55 -12.51 -1.23
N LEU A 125 15.41 -11.86 -1.51
CA LEU A 125 14.68 -11.09 -0.49
C LEU A 125 14.17 -11.99 0.62
N LEU A 126 13.54 -13.12 0.28
CA LEU A 126 13.06 -14.10 1.26
C LEU A 126 14.18 -14.56 2.19
N THR A 127 15.35 -14.88 1.62
CA THR A 127 16.51 -15.34 2.39
C THR A 127 17.05 -14.25 3.32
N GLN A 128 17.20 -13.04 2.83
CA GLN A 128 17.72 -11.90 3.59
C GLN A 128 16.82 -11.55 4.77
N ILE A 129 15.52 -11.38 4.55
CA ILE A 129 14.58 -11.00 5.62
C ILE A 129 14.42 -12.15 6.63
N THR A 130 14.45 -13.42 6.18
CA THR A 130 14.44 -14.57 7.10
C THR A 130 15.66 -14.56 8.03
N ALA A 131 16.85 -14.32 7.50
CA ALA A 131 18.07 -14.23 8.29
C ALA A 131 18.01 -13.08 9.31
N GLN A 132 17.54 -11.90 8.91
CA GLN A 132 17.38 -10.74 9.81
C GLN A 132 16.37 -10.99 10.92
N LEU A 133 15.23 -11.63 10.59
CA LEU A 133 14.23 -12.01 11.60
C LEU A 133 14.85 -12.97 12.61
N ALA A 134 15.54 -14.02 12.17
CA ALA A 134 16.20 -15.00 13.04
C ALA A 134 17.27 -14.34 13.93
N GLU A 135 18.10 -13.45 13.37
CA GLU A 135 19.09 -12.67 14.13
C GLU A 135 18.42 -11.78 15.19
N THR A 136 17.34 -11.08 14.80
CA THR A 136 16.57 -10.22 15.70
C THR A 136 16.02 -11.01 16.89
N LEU A 137 15.34 -12.11 16.64
CA LEU A 137 14.74 -12.95 17.69
C LEU A 137 15.83 -13.53 18.62
N SER A 138 16.94 -14.01 18.05
CA SER A 138 18.06 -14.52 18.84
C SER A 138 18.71 -13.44 19.70
N ALA A 139 18.96 -12.24 19.14
CA ALA A 139 19.59 -11.11 19.85
C ALA A 139 18.73 -10.52 20.96
N THR A 140 17.41 -10.73 20.92
CA THR A 140 16.44 -10.21 21.90
C THR A 140 15.90 -11.28 22.84
N GLY A 141 16.37 -12.54 22.72
CA GLY A 141 15.92 -13.65 23.56
C GLY A 141 14.47 -14.10 23.33
N ILE A 142 13.87 -13.70 22.20
CA ILE A 142 12.53 -14.13 21.82
C ILE A 142 12.60 -15.53 21.20
N PRO A 143 11.69 -16.45 21.54
CA PRO A 143 11.64 -17.78 20.91
C PRO A 143 11.53 -17.67 19.37
N PRO A 144 12.14 -18.60 18.59
CA PRO A 144 12.18 -18.55 17.13
C PRO A 144 10.86 -18.99 16.48
N GLU A 145 9.75 -18.37 16.91
CA GLU A 145 8.39 -18.66 16.39
C GLU A 145 8.06 -17.83 15.14
N GLY A 146 8.84 -16.78 14.87
CA GLY A 146 8.69 -15.96 13.67
C GLY A 146 9.19 -16.68 12.41
N ARG A 147 8.47 -16.48 11.29
CA ARG A 147 8.87 -17.02 9.98
C ARG A 147 8.43 -16.13 8.84
N LEU A 148 9.12 -16.25 7.72
CA LEU A 148 8.75 -15.62 6.45
C LEU A 148 8.51 -16.72 5.42
N GLU A 149 7.40 -16.64 4.70
CA GLU A 149 7.02 -17.63 3.68
C GLU A 149 6.30 -16.96 2.50
N PRO A 150 6.31 -17.54 1.29
CA PRO A 150 5.47 -17.08 0.19
C PRO A 150 3.98 -17.15 0.55
N ASP A 151 3.18 -16.15 0.13
CA ASP A 151 1.73 -16.19 0.33
C ASP A 151 1.10 -17.24 -0.61
N PRO A 152 0.51 -18.33 -0.10
CA PRO A 152 -0.08 -19.38 -0.92
C PRO A 152 -1.32 -18.92 -1.70
N ASN A 153 -1.91 -17.77 -1.32
CA ASN A 153 -3.08 -17.22 -1.98
C ASN A 153 -2.72 -16.21 -3.08
N ASP A 154 -1.44 -15.84 -3.22
CA ASP A 154 -1.00 -14.94 -4.28
C ASP A 154 -0.70 -15.73 -5.56
N GLN A 155 -1.59 -15.60 -6.56
CA GLN A 155 -1.45 -16.24 -7.88
C GLN A 155 -0.25 -15.71 -8.67
N ASP A 156 0.20 -14.49 -8.39
CA ASP A 156 1.36 -13.88 -9.03
C ASP A 156 2.68 -14.27 -8.34
N HIS A 157 2.64 -14.99 -7.22
CA HIS A 157 3.82 -15.45 -6.45
C HIS A 157 4.85 -14.34 -6.17
N GLN A 158 4.36 -13.13 -5.86
CA GLN A 158 5.18 -11.96 -5.57
C GLN A 158 4.96 -11.42 -4.15
N SER A 159 4.14 -12.11 -3.34
CA SER A 159 3.85 -11.72 -1.97
C SER A 159 4.47 -12.67 -0.96
N LEU A 160 4.99 -12.10 0.13
CA LEU A 160 5.50 -12.83 1.28
C LEU A 160 4.64 -12.54 2.52
N LEU A 161 4.55 -13.52 3.41
CA LEU A 161 3.90 -13.40 4.73
C LEU A 161 4.96 -13.50 5.82
N LEU A 162 5.14 -12.42 6.57
CA LEU A 162 5.98 -12.39 7.75
C LEU A 162 5.11 -12.63 9.00
N TRP A 163 5.22 -13.81 9.58
CA TRP A 163 4.61 -14.17 10.85
C TRP A 163 5.53 -13.75 11.98
N TYR A 164 5.07 -12.84 12.81
CA TYR A 164 5.85 -12.32 13.93
C TYR A 164 5.41 -12.94 15.27
N PRO A 165 6.31 -13.05 16.25
CA PRO A 165 5.96 -13.52 17.60
C PRO A 165 5.05 -12.48 18.26
N THR A 166 3.81 -12.87 18.57
CA THR A 166 2.81 -11.98 19.14
C THR A 166 2.75 -12.09 20.67
N VAL A 167 2.50 -10.95 21.33
CA VAL A 167 2.27 -10.88 22.78
C VAL A 167 0.85 -10.41 23.12
N THR A 168 0.11 -9.88 22.14
CA THR A 168 -1.28 -9.42 22.34
C THR A 168 -2.28 -10.58 22.24
N ALA A 169 -3.45 -10.40 22.85
CA ALA A 169 -4.52 -11.39 22.78
C ALA A 169 -5.05 -11.56 21.33
N PRO A 170 -5.66 -12.73 21.00
CA PRO A 170 -6.40 -12.86 19.75
C PRO A 170 -7.50 -11.81 19.67
N GLY A 171 -7.44 -10.98 18.62
CA GLY A 171 -8.45 -9.96 18.35
C GLY A 171 -9.44 -10.41 17.28
N ASN A 172 -9.91 -9.46 16.48
CA ASN A 172 -10.83 -9.72 15.37
C ASN A 172 -10.14 -10.54 14.26
N ASP A 173 -10.80 -11.57 13.74
CA ASP A 173 -10.32 -12.42 12.62
C ASP A 173 -10.13 -11.66 11.30
N TYR A 174 -10.61 -10.43 11.20
CA TYR A 174 -10.42 -9.57 10.03
C TYR A 174 -8.95 -9.21 9.78
N ILE A 175 -8.14 -9.11 10.85
CA ILE A 175 -6.72 -8.75 10.78
C ILE A 175 -5.85 -9.99 11.04
N ARG A 176 -5.17 -10.46 9.99
CA ARG A 176 -4.22 -11.57 10.10
C ARG A 176 -3.01 -11.18 10.96
N ARG A 177 -2.52 -12.08 11.81
CA ARG A 177 -1.29 -11.90 12.62
C ARG A 177 -0.01 -12.16 11.80
N ALA A 178 -0.01 -11.67 10.59
CA ALA A 178 1.13 -11.68 9.69
C ALA A 178 1.16 -10.38 8.91
N ILE A 179 2.33 -9.91 8.57
CA ILE A 179 2.51 -8.79 7.66
C ILE A 179 2.59 -9.35 6.25
N LYS A 180 1.74 -8.88 5.36
CA LYS A 180 1.83 -9.19 3.96
C LYS A 180 2.74 -8.17 3.28
N ILE A 181 3.79 -8.64 2.64
CA ILE A 181 4.68 -7.84 1.79
C ILE A 181 4.24 -8.11 0.35
N GLU A 182 3.46 -7.19 -0.22
CA GLU A 182 3.01 -7.25 -1.61
C GLU A 182 4.06 -6.61 -2.49
N SER A 183 4.68 -7.39 -3.35
CA SER A 183 5.78 -6.96 -4.19
C SER A 183 5.42 -6.95 -5.66
N GLY A 184 6.19 -6.22 -6.46
CA GLY A 184 6.05 -6.18 -7.90
C GLY A 184 7.16 -5.35 -8.54
N ALA A 185 7.27 -5.37 -9.87
CA ALA A 185 8.20 -4.54 -10.62
C ALA A 185 7.51 -3.77 -11.76
N LYS A 186 6.18 -3.76 -11.78
CA LYS A 186 5.38 -3.13 -12.84
C LYS A 186 4.93 -1.71 -12.49
N SER A 187 4.89 -1.32 -11.22
CA SER A 187 4.47 0.02 -10.82
C SER A 187 5.43 1.09 -11.34
N ALA A 188 4.94 2.33 -11.44
CA ALA A 188 5.77 3.47 -11.73
C ALA A 188 6.75 3.71 -10.58
N LEU A 189 7.94 4.19 -10.91
CA LEU A 189 9.01 4.41 -9.96
C LEU A 189 9.12 5.89 -9.55
N ASP A 190 8.62 6.80 -10.35
CA ASP A 190 8.75 8.25 -10.16
C ASP A 190 7.38 8.96 -10.11
N PRO A 191 7.31 10.09 -9.42
CA PRO A 191 8.32 10.64 -8.52
C PRO A 191 8.40 9.88 -7.18
N HIS A 192 9.56 9.88 -6.55
CA HIS A 192 9.79 9.32 -5.22
C HIS A 192 10.82 10.13 -4.43
N SER A 193 10.79 9.99 -3.10
CA SER A 193 11.78 10.60 -2.20
C SER A 193 12.03 9.73 -0.97
N PRO A 194 13.18 9.87 -0.29
CA PRO A 194 13.38 9.23 1.00
C PRO A 194 12.43 9.84 2.05
N ASN A 195 11.85 8.98 2.88
CA ASN A 195 10.95 9.38 3.96
C ASN A 195 11.35 8.72 5.28
N ILE A 196 10.78 9.20 6.38
CA ILE A 196 10.95 8.64 7.73
C ILE A 196 9.62 8.02 8.13
N VAL A 197 9.65 6.76 8.55
CA VAL A 197 8.49 6.05 9.07
C VAL A 197 8.68 5.80 10.57
N LYS A 198 7.60 5.88 11.35
CA LYS A 198 7.60 5.60 12.78
C LYS A 198 6.46 4.66 13.17
N PRO A 199 6.68 3.72 14.11
CA PRO A 199 5.58 2.95 14.68
C PRO A 199 4.70 3.83 15.57
N TYR A 200 3.43 3.44 15.77
CA TYR A 200 2.49 4.19 16.63
C TYR A 200 2.94 4.29 18.08
N VAL A 201 3.77 3.37 18.55
CA VAL A 201 4.33 3.38 19.91
C VAL A 201 5.50 4.36 20.08
N ASP A 202 5.98 5.02 19.02
CA ASP A 202 7.07 6.00 19.11
C ASP A 202 6.73 7.15 20.08
N ASP A 203 5.47 7.60 20.06
CA ASP A 203 4.99 8.65 20.97
C ASP A 203 4.95 8.23 22.45
N ASP A 204 4.88 6.94 22.74
CA ASP A 204 4.81 6.39 24.10
C ASP A 204 6.22 6.11 24.66
N LEU A 205 7.27 6.23 23.83
CA LEU A 205 8.66 5.92 24.16
C LEU A 205 9.62 7.07 23.75
N PRO A 206 9.43 8.28 24.26
CA PRO A 206 10.17 9.47 23.82
C PRO A 206 11.69 9.40 24.00
N GLU A 207 12.19 8.51 24.87
CA GLU A 207 13.63 8.24 25.06
C GLU A 207 14.22 7.25 24.04
N LEU A 208 13.39 6.59 23.24
CA LEU A 208 13.85 5.66 22.21
C LEU A 208 13.59 6.26 20.83
N ASP A 209 14.55 6.14 19.95
CA ASP A 209 14.37 6.47 18.55
C ASP A 209 13.91 5.20 17.78
N LEU A 210 12.62 5.12 17.49
CA LEU A 210 12.02 4.05 16.68
C LEU A 210 11.86 4.46 15.21
N SER A 211 12.44 5.58 14.79
CA SER A 211 12.34 6.05 13.41
C SER A 211 13.07 5.10 12.44
N VAL A 212 12.44 4.89 11.29
CA VAL A 212 12.99 4.16 10.14
C VAL A 212 13.30 5.19 9.07
N PRO A 213 14.55 5.65 8.94
CA PRO A 213 14.94 6.64 7.94
C PRO A 213 15.10 6.01 6.55
N ASN A 214 15.29 6.86 5.54
CA ASN A 214 15.66 6.47 4.17
C ASN A 214 14.69 5.50 3.48
N VAL A 215 13.43 5.44 3.90
CA VAL A 215 12.41 4.65 3.21
C VAL A 215 12.08 5.34 1.90
N THR A 216 12.63 4.85 0.78
CA THR A 216 12.33 5.36 -0.56
C THR A 216 10.84 5.20 -0.83
N THR A 217 10.09 6.30 -0.90
CA THR A 217 8.62 6.30 -0.89
C THR A 217 8.09 7.05 -2.10
N VAL A 218 7.10 6.47 -2.78
CA VAL A 218 6.41 7.13 -3.89
C VAL A 218 5.72 8.41 -3.44
N ASP A 219 5.74 9.44 -4.28
CA ASP A 219 5.10 10.72 -3.99
C ASP A 219 3.56 10.56 -3.81
N PRO A 220 2.94 11.28 -2.87
CA PRO A 220 1.50 11.21 -2.64
C PRO A 220 0.66 11.61 -3.87
N SER A 221 1.16 12.51 -4.71
CA SER A 221 0.46 12.92 -5.94
C SER A 221 0.35 11.77 -6.94
N ARG A 222 1.40 10.95 -7.04
CA ARG A 222 1.36 9.72 -7.84
C ARG A 222 0.33 8.75 -7.29
N THR A 223 0.39 8.49 -5.97
CA THR A 223 -0.56 7.57 -5.31
C THR A 223 -2.00 8.06 -5.44
N PHE A 224 -2.24 9.38 -5.38
CA PHE A 224 -3.56 9.96 -5.63
C PHE A 224 -4.09 9.57 -7.02
N TRP A 225 -3.31 9.82 -8.07
CA TRP A 225 -3.74 9.51 -9.44
C TRP A 225 -3.85 8.01 -9.71
N ASP A 226 -2.97 7.18 -9.15
CA ASP A 226 -3.12 5.73 -9.21
C ASP A 226 -4.46 5.28 -8.60
N LYS A 227 -4.90 5.88 -7.48
CA LYS A 227 -6.22 5.60 -6.88
C LYS A 227 -7.38 6.11 -7.72
N VAL A 228 -7.26 7.29 -8.34
CA VAL A 228 -8.26 7.81 -9.29
C VAL A 228 -8.43 6.84 -10.47
N VAL A 229 -7.33 6.35 -11.04
CA VAL A 229 -7.37 5.35 -12.12
C VAL A 229 -7.97 4.02 -11.64
N ILE A 230 -7.69 3.60 -10.41
CA ILE A 230 -8.32 2.42 -9.80
C ILE A 230 -9.85 2.63 -9.68
N LEU A 231 -10.31 3.76 -9.18
CA LEU A 231 -11.75 4.05 -9.05
C LEU A 231 -12.44 4.03 -10.42
N HIS A 232 -11.84 4.65 -11.44
CA HIS A 232 -12.34 4.57 -12.82
C HIS A 232 -12.47 3.10 -13.28
N GLY A 233 -11.42 2.31 -13.14
CA GLY A 233 -11.42 0.90 -13.51
C GLY A 233 -12.43 0.06 -12.73
N LEU A 234 -12.64 0.32 -11.45
CA LEU A 234 -13.64 -0.37 -10.63
C LEU A 234 -15.07 -0.04 -11.07
N ARG A 235 -15.34 1.23 -11.41
CA ARG A 235 -16.63 1.65 -11.92
C ARG A 235 -16.90 1.01 -13.30
N ARG A 236 -15.94 1.06 -14.24
CA ARG A 236 -16.06 0.44 -15.57
C ARG A 236 -16.19 -1.09 -15.48
N TRP A 237 -15.47 -1.71 -14.52
CA TRP A 237 -15.67 -3.15 -14.25
C TRP A 237 -17.12 -3.46 -13.88
N TRP A 238 -17.75 -2.65 -13.00
CA TRP A 238 -19.15 -2.81 -12.65
C TRP A 238 -20.05 -2.66 -13.89
N ASP A 239 -19.83 -1.64 -14.70
CA ASP A 239 -20.63 -1.40 -15.90
C ASP A 239 -20.63 -2.62 -16.86
N HIS A 240 -19.53 -3.37 -16.92
CA HIS A 240 -19.40 -4.57 -17.75
C HIS A 240 -19.87 -5.87 -17.09
N ARG A 241 -19.77 -5.98 -15.76
CA ARG A 241 -19.93 -7.24 -15.04
C ARG A 241 -21.11 -7.26 -14.08
N ASN A 242 -21.63 -6.10 -13.70
CA ASN A 242 -22.69 -5.92 -12.70
C ASN A 242 -22.35 -6.59 -11.33
N GLU A 243 -21.06 -6.59 -11.00
CA GLU A 243 -20.50 -7.08 -9.73
C GLU A 243 -19.28 -6.26 -9.33
N LEU A 244 -19.00 -6.13 -8.04
CA LEU A 244 -17.76 -5.55 -7.56
C LEU A 244 -16.59 -6.50 -7.79
N LYS A 245 -15.47 -5.97 -8.25
CA LYS A 245 -14.24 -6.74 -8.45
C LYS A 245 -13.79 -7.39 -7.14
N GLY A 246 -13.39 -8.66 -7.20
CA GLY A 246 -12.91 -9.38 -6.02
C GLY A 246 -14.00 -9.65 -4.97
N GLY A 247 -15.27 -9.69 -5.36
CA GLY A 247 -16.38 -9.91 -4.44
C GLY A 247 -16.67 -8.73 -3.51
N GLY A 248 -16.18 -7.53 -3.85
CA GLY A 248 -16.45 -6.29 -3.12
C GLY A 248 -15.62 -6.09 -1.85
N GLN A 249 -14.70 -6.99 -1.54
CA GLN A 249 -13.86 -6.85 -0.33
C GLN A 249 -12.75 -5.82 -0.54
N ARG A 250 -12.54 -4.97 0.46
CA ARG A 250 -11.46 -3.96 0.50
C ARG A 250 -11.51 -2.92 -0.64
N VAL A 251 -12.69 -2.69 -1.24
CA VAL A 251 -12.89 -1.72 -2.33
C VAL A 251 -13.11 -0.32 -1.76
N SER A 252 -13.89 -0.18 -0.71
CA SER A 252 -14.25 1.10 -0.08
C SER A 252 -13.05 1.88 0.41
N ARG A 253 -11.93 1.20 0.75
CA ARG A 253 -10.67 1.85 1.15
C ARG A 253 -10.12 2.81 0.08
N HIS A 254 -10.35 2.54 -1.21
CA HIS A 254 -9.88 3.43 -2.28
C HIS A 254 -10.68 4.72 -2.31
N TYR A 255 -11.99 4.66 -2.08
CA TYR A 255 -12.85 5.84 -1.94
C TYR A 255 -12.47 6.67 -0.72
N TYR A 256 -12.28 6.03 0.43
CA TYR A 256 -11.82 6.68 1.66
C TYR A 256 -10.46 7.37 1.47
N ASP A 257 -9.50 6.69 0.88
CA ASP A 257 -8.15 7.25 0.67
C ASP A 257 -8.19 8.47 -0.25
N VAL A 258 -8.98 8.44 -1.34
CA VAL A 258 -9.18 9.61 -2.22
C VAL A 258 -9.87 10.75 -1.45
N TYR A 259 -10.90 10.46 -0.67
CA TYR A 259 -11.57 11.44 0.18
C TYR A 259 -10.59 12.14 1.13
N ARG A 260 -9.74 11.39 1.82
CA ARG A 260 -8.73 11.94 2.74
C ARG A 260 -7.68 12.77 2.02
N LEU A 261 -7.20 12.28 0.88
CA LEU A 261 -6.24 13.01 0.05
C LEU A 261 -6.82 14.34 -0.46
N LEU A 262 -8.09 14.37 -0.87
CA LEU A 262 -8.77 15.61 -1.27
C LEU A 262 -8.88 16.65 -0.17
N ALA A 263 -8.91 16.23 1.10
CA ALA A 263 -8.90 17.13 2.25
C ALA A 263 -7.50 17.68 2.57
N ALA A 264 -6.43 17.08 2.05
CA ALA A 264 -5.04 17.47 2.27
C ALA A 264 -4.51 18.35 1.12
N GLU A 265 -3.56 19.24 1.43
CA GLU A 265 -2.89 20.10 0.43
C GLU A 265 -2.26 19.26 -0.70
N ALA A 266 -1.59 18.16 -0.36
CA ALA A 266 -0.98 17.26 -1.35
C ALA A 266 -1.97 16.73 -2.39
N GLY A 267 -3.19 16.40 -1.98
CA GLY A 267 -4.24 15.95 -2.89
C GLY A 267 -4.81 17.08 -3.73
N GLN A 268 -4.98 18.28 -3.16
CA GLN A 268 -5.40 19.45 -3.93
C GLN A 268 -4.40 19.82 -5.03
N LEU A 269 -3.10 19.81 -4.69
CA LEU A 269 -2.03 20.02 -5.67
C LEU A 269 -1.99 18.90 -6.73
N ALA A 270 -2.23 17.65 -6.32
CA ALA A 270 -2.28 16.53 -7.24
C ALA A 270 -3.41 16.70 -8.28
N VAL A 271 -4.61 17.13 -7.88
CA VAL A 271 -5.75 17.35 -8.79
C VAL A 271 -5.39 18.34 -9.90
N GLU A 272 -4.60 19.37 -9.61
CA GLU A 272 -4.15 20.36 -10.60
C GLU A 272 -3.03 19.83 -11.53
N ASN A 273 -2.32 18.77 -11.14
CA ASN A 273 -1.22 18.21 -11.92
C ASN A 273 -1.73 17.27 -13.02
N ARG A 274 -2.14 17.86 -14.14
CA ARG A 274 -2.70 17.15 -15.31
C ARG A 274 -1.67 16.30 -16.04
N ASP A 275 -0.39 16.68 -15.99
CA ASP A 275 0.69 15.87 -16.57
C ASP A 275 0.85 14.57 -15.81
N MET A 276 0.83 14.60 -14.47
CA MET A 276 0.85 13.42 -13.64
C MET A 276 -0.38 12.53 -13.91
N ALA A 277 -1.56 13.12 -14.07
CA ALA A 277 -2.77 12.38 -14.43
C ALA A 277 -2.58 11.58 -15.72
N ARG A 278 -2.11 12.24 -16.78
CA ARG A 278 -1.84 11.60 -18.09
C ARG A 278 -0.81 10.50 -17.97
N ASP A 279 0.28 10.74 -17.22
CA ASP A 279 1.32 9.75 -17.01
C ASP A 279 0.79 8.51 -16.27
N CYS A 280 0.00 8.69 -15.19
CA CYS A 280 -0.58 7.58 -14.43
C CYS A 280 -1.52 6.72 -15.30
N VAL A 281 -2.38 7.35 -16.09
CA VAL A 281 -3.29 6.63 -17.00
C VAL A 281 -2.50 5.87 -18.06
N ARG A 282 -1.53 6.53 -18.72
CA ARG A 282 -0.67 5.93 -19.76
C ARG A 282 0.12 4.74 -19.20
N HIS A 283 0.69 4.90 -18.00
CA HIS A 283 1.37 3.83 -17.29
C HIS A 283 0.42 2.65 -16.99
N ALA A 284 -0.77 2.93 -16.46
CA ALA A 284 -1.76 1.90 -16.16
C ALA A 284 -2.21 1.13 -17.39
N GLN A 285 -2.39 1.80 -18.54
CA GLN A 285 -2.71 1.18 -19.83
C GLN A 285 -1.62 0.20 -20.28
N MET A 286 -0.35 0.48 -20.00
CA MET A 286 0.76 -0.38 -20.41
C MET A 286 0.97 -1.56 -19.47
N PHE A 287 0.95 -1.31 -18.16
CA PHE A 287 1.37 -2.30 -17.16
C PHE A 287 0.22 -3.05 -16.47
N PHE A 288 -0.99 -2.45 -16.40
CA PHE A 288 -2.11 -2.97 -15.61
C PHE A 288 -3.42 -3.10 -16.39
N ASN A 289 -3.39 -2.94 -17.71
CA ASN A 289 -4.61 -2.92 -18.50
C ASN A 289 -5.39 -4.23 -18.42
N ARG A 290 -6.71 -4.07 -18.23
CA ARG A 290 -7.71 -5.12 -18.37
C ARG A 290 -8.85 -4.57 -19.23
N PRO A 291 -9.36 -5.31 -20.22
CA PRO A 291 -10.38 -4.77 -21.12
C PRO A 291 -11.59 -4.18 -20.43
N ALA A 292 -12.03 -4.77 -19.29
CA ALA A 292 -13.18 -4.27 -18.52
C ALA A 292 -12.90 -3.02 -17.68
N PHE A 293 -11.68 -2.49 -17.69
CA PHE A 293 -11.34 -1.24 -16.99
C PHE A 293 -11.49 0.00 -17.87
N ASP A 294 -11.58 -0.18 -19.19
CA ASP A 294 -11.72 0.90 -20.17
C ASP A 294 -10.75 2.07 -19.94
N LEU A 295 -9.49 1.77 -19.62
CA LEU A 295 -8.50 2.80 -19.23
C LEU A 295 -8.22 3.82 -20.33
N SER A 296 -8.62 3.57 -21.59
CA SER A 296 -8.59 4.55 -22.67
C SER A 296 -9.57 5.70 -22.45
N GLU A 297 -10.62 5.46 -21.68
CA GLU A 297 -11.64 6.44 -21.32
C GLU A 297 -11.29 7.23 -20.04
N ALA A 298 -10.19 6.90 -19.36
CA ALA A 298 -9.75 7.60 -18.16
C ALA A 298 -9.02 8.90 -18.50
N VAL A 299 -9.74 9.82 -19.16
CA VAL A 299 -9.23 11.12 -19.60
C VAL A 299 -10.17 12.25 -19.15
N PRO A 300 -9.69 13.50 -19.05
CA PRO A 300 -10.55 14.64 -18.76
C PRO A 300 -11.77 14.69 -19.70
N GLY A 301 -12.95 14.84 -19.13
CA GLY A 301 -14.24 14.79 -19.86
C GLY A 301 -14.93 13.43 -19.84
N SER A 302 -14.26 12.35 -19.46
CA SER A 302 -14.84 10.99 -19.45
C SER A 302 -14.42 10.12 -18.26
N PHE A 303 -13.79 10.67 -17.22
CA PHE A 303 -13.58 9.95 -15.98
C PHE A 303 -14.90 9.46 -15.38
N THR A 304 -14.94 8.22 -14.91
CA THR A 304 -16.06 7.64 -14.17
C THR A 304 -15.56 7.13 -12.83
N LEU A 305 -15.79 7.88 -11.76
CA LEU A 305 -15.28 7.60 -10.41
C LEU A 305 -16.40 7.31 -9.42
N ALA A 306 -17.50 8.07 -9.54
CA ALA A 306 -18.67 7.91 -8.69
C ALA A 306 -19.25 6.50 -8.85
N PRO A 307 -19.60 5.81 -7.75
CA PRO A 307 -20.13 4.46 -7.86
C PRO A 307 -21.51 4.48 -8.54
N HIS A 308 -21.80 3.45 -9.32
CA HIS A 308 -23.15 3.18 -9.78
C HIS A 308 -24.08 2.86 -8.58
N ASP A 309 -25.36 3.20 -8.65
CA ASP A 309 -26.30 2.97 -7.54
C ASP A 309 -26.29 1.51 -7.06
N GLY A 310 -26.16 0.56 -7.98
CA GLY A 310 -26.03 -0.87 -7.66
C GLY A 310 -24.79 -1.25 -6.86
N MET A 311 -23.71 -0.44 -6.88
CA MET A 311 -22.50 -0.69 -6.09
C MET A 311 -22.65 -0.22 -4.64
N VAL A 312 -23.51 0.75 -4.37
CA VAL A 312 -23.53 1.48 -3.10
C VAL A 312 -23.80 0.58 -1.90
N ALA A 313 -24.71 -0.39 -2.04
CA ALA A 313 -25.03 -1.30 -0.94
C ALA A 313 -23.82 -2.19 -0.56
N ASP A 314 -23.07 -2.66 -1.52
CA ASP A 314 -21.87 -3.48 -1.30
C ASP A 314 -20.73 -2.64 -0.74
N LEU A 315 -20.53 -1.41 -1.25
CA LEU A 315 -19.55 -0.47 -0.73
C LEU A 315 -19.83 -0.09 0.73
N ARG A 316 -21.11 0.09 1.13
CA ARG A 316 -21.48 0.36 2.52
C ARG A 316 -21.09 -0.80 3.44
N ARG A 317 -21.36 -2.04 3.04
CA ARG A 317 -20.97 -3.22 3.83
C ARG A 317 -19.46 -3.36 3.98
N ASP A 318 -18.72 -3.12 2.89
CA ASP A 318 -17.24 -3.16 2.91
C ASP A 318 -16.67 -2.01 3.76
N TYR A 319 -17.27 -0.83 3.70
CA TYR A 319 -16.88 0.33 4.51
C TYR A 319 -17.15 0.10 6.00
N GLU A 320 -18.29 -0.47 6.35
CA GLU A 320 -18.64 -0.84 7.73
C GLU A 320 -17.63 -1.86 8.28
N ALA A 321 -17.27 -2.88 7.50
CA ALA A 321 -16.24 -3.84 7.88
C ALA A 321 -14.86 -3.19 8.07
N MET A 322 -14.52 -2.14 7.31
CA MET A 322 -13.28 -1.39 7.43
C MET A 322 -13.30 -0.37 8.58
N SER A 323 -14.46 0.01 9.10
CA SER A 323 -14.60 1.13 10.06
C SER A 323 -13.73 0.95 11.32
N GLY A 324 -13.57 -0.27 11.80
CA GLY A 324 -12.70 -0.59 12.94
C GLY A 324 -11.19 -0.37 12.69
N MET A 325 -10.82 -0.06 11.46
CA MET A 325 -9.43 0.30 11.08
C MET A 325 -9.22 1.82 11.02
N ILE A 326 -10.27 2.64 11.08
CA ILE A 326 -10.17 4.11 11.02
C ILE A 326 -9.93 4.64 12.42
N PHE A 327 -8.95 5.53 12.56
CA PHE A 327 -8.66 6.23 13.81
C PHE A 327 -9.48 7.49 13.92
N GLY A 328 -9.91 7.82 15.15
CA GLY A 328 -10.67 9.05 15.40
C GLY A 328 -12.08 9.02 14.81
N GLU A 329 -12.50 10.12 14.20
CA GLU A 329 -13.84 10.26 13.63
C GLU A 329 -13.96 9.49 12.31
N ILE A 330 -14.97 8.61 12.23
CA ILE A 330 -15.26 7.83 11.02
C ILE A 330 -16.16 8.68 10.11
N PRO A 331 -15.71 9.10 8.93
CA PRO A 331 -16.55 9.85 8.00
C PRO A 331 -17.78 9.04 7.58
N GLN A 332 -18.92 9.71 7.43
CA GLN A 332 -20.08 9.06 6.84
C GLN A 332 -19.78 8.66 5.40
N ILE A 333 -20.10 7.43 5.01
CA ILE A 333 -19.81 6.95 3.65
C ILE A 333 -20.41 7.82 2.57
N ASP A 334 -21.58 8.44 2.82
CA ASP A 334 -22.22 9.34 1.87
C ASP A 334 -21.37 10.57 1.58
N ASN A 335 -20.67 11.12 2.58
CA ASN A 335 -19.74 12.23 2.40
C ASN A 335 -18.51 11.79 1.58
N VAL A 336 -18.04 10.57 1.81
CA VAL A 336 -16.92 9.98 1.04
C VAL A 336 -17.30 9.85 -0.43
N LEU A 337 -18.48 9.28 -0.71
CA LEU A 337 -18.96 9.08 -2.08
C LEU A 337 -19.28 10.40 -2.77
N ALA A 338 -19.88 11.38 -2.06
CA ALA A 338 -20.15 12.71 -2.57
C ALA A 338 -18.87 13.47 -2.97
N ALA A 339 -17.81 13.37 -2.17
CA ALA A 339 -16.52 13.99 -2.51
C ALA A 339 -15.90 13.39 -3.77
N VAL A 340 -16.02 12.07 -3.98
CA VAL A 340 -15.55 11.41 -5.20
C VAL A 340 -16.40 11.82 -6.41
N ALA A 341 -17.71 11.98 -6.26
CA ALA A 341 -18.59 12.50 -7.33
C ALA A 341 -18.20 13.94 -7.70
N THR A 342 -17.94 14.80 -6.72
CA THR A 342 -17.47 16.18 -6.95
C THR A 342 -16.11 16.20 -7.68
N LEU A 343 -15.21 15.27 -7.33
CA LEU A 343 -13.94 15.12 -8.06
C LEU A 343 -14.18 14.74 -9.52
N GLU A 344 -15.08 13.79 -9.79
CA GLU A 344 -15.45 13.39 -11.15
C GLU A 344 -15.95 14.58 -11.96
N GLU A 345 -16.88 15.37 -11.41
CA GLU A 345 -17.40 16.58 -12.06
C GLU A 345 -16.28 17.57 -12.38
N ARG A 346 -15.37 17.82 -11.42
CA ARG A 346 -14.22 18.72 -11.61
C ARG A 346 -13.27 18.24 -12.71
N LEU A 347 -12.99 16.95 -12.77
CA LEU A 347 -12.11 16.37 -13.78
C LEU A 347 -12.74 16.43 -15.19
N ASN A 348 -14.06 16.32 -15.27
CA ASN A 348 -14.80 16.30 -16.53
C ASN A 348 -15.22 17.71 -17.03
N ALA A 349 -15.32 18.70 -16.14
CA ALA A 349 -15.68 20.07 -16.52
C ALA A 349 -14.56 20.82 -17.28
N THR A 350 -13.31 20.41 -17.15
CA THR A 350 -12.13 21.14 -17.65
C THR A 350 -11.95 21.06 -19.17
N THR A 351 -12.67 20.18 -19.86
CA THR A 351 -12.55 19.96 -21.33
C THR A 351 -13.09 21.13 -22.16
N ASN A 352 -13.89 22.04 -21.58
CA ASN A 352 -14.52 23.14 -22.31
C ASN A 352 -13.68 24.43 -22.39
N GLN A 353 -12.44 24.46 -21.83
CA GLN A 353 -11.57 25.64 -21.82
C GLN A 353 -10.32 25.52 -22.70
N GLU A 354 -10.00 24.34 -23.22
CA GLU A 354 -8.82 24.09 -24.08
C GLU A 354 -9.18 23.79 -25.56
N ALA A 355 -10.44 24.00 -25.97
CA ALA A 355 -10.91 23.83 -27.35
C ALA A 355 -10.94 25.13 -28.15
#